data_3f375fa2d86e4408d3224a87f077d9a1
#
_entry.id   3f375fa2d86e4408d3224a87f077d9a1
#
_cell.length_a   1.000
_cell.length_b   1.000
_cell.length_c   1.000
_cell.angle_alpha   90.00
_cell.angle_beta   90.00
_cell.angle_gamma   90.00
#
_symmetry.space_group_name_H-M   'P 1'
#
loop_
_entity.id
_entity.type
_entity.pdbx_description
1 polymer ?
#
loop_
_entity_poly.entity_id
_entity_poly.type
_entity_poly.pdbx_seq_one_letter_code
_entity_poly.pdbx_strand_id
1 'polypeptide(L)'
;KACVGKTNGIGYSVARTNIKSCDFSSDMYTYVKDGDTSLQSFNIEHDKKYKLPFIKEAMQAAGGQLNLFASPWSPPAWMKDNNDMLQGGKLKTDFYNSWALYYTKFIKAYEKEGVPVWGISVQNEPMAKQRWESCIYTAEEERDFLKNALGPTMQKEGLKDKKIIVWDHNRDLIYQRAQTYFNDPEAAKYIWGLGFH
;
A
#
# COMPACT_ATOMS: atom_id res chain seq x y z
N LYS A 1 -21.47 -4.53 8.39
CA LYS A 1 -22.74 -3.81 8.05
C LYS A 1 -22.83 -2.45 8.74
N ALA A 2 -22.49 -2.32 10.04
CA ALA A 2 -22.62 -1.07 10.80
C ALA A 2 -21.84 0.10 10.17
N CYS A 3 -20.64 -0.12 9.65
CA CYS A 3 -19.79 0.94 9.09
C CYS A 3 -20.19 1.31 7.66
N VAL A 4 -20.44 0.34 6.79
CA VAL A 4 -20.58 0.56 5.33
C VAL A 4 -22.00 0.42 4.81
N GLY A 5 -22.96 -0.09 5.60
CA GLY A 5 -24.36 -0.24 5.20
C GLY A 5 -25.03 1.11 4.97
N LYS A 6 -25.70 1.28 3.83
CA LYS A 6 -26.35 2.54 3.44
C LYS A 6 -27.66 2.80 4.17
N THR A 7 -28.37 1.76 4.56
CA THR A 7 -29.71 1.86 5.19
C THR A 7 -29.67 1.69 6.71
N ASN A 8 -28.82 0.74 7.19
CA ASN A 8 -28.75 0.37 8.61
C ASN A 8 -27.32 0.56 9.18
N GLY A 9 -26.53 1.45 8.60
CA GLY A 9 -25.16 1.76 9.01
C GLY A 9 -24.83 3.23 8.77
N ILE A 10 -23.57 3.61 9.05
CA ILE A 10 -23.09 4.99 8.86
C ILE A 10 -22.75 5.31 7.40
N GLY A 11 -22.73 4.33 6.51
CA GLY A 11 -22.59 4.52 5.06
C GLY A 11 -21.20 4.94 4.58
N TYR A 12 -20.13 4.51 5.25
CA TYR A 12 -18.77 4.80 4.77
C TYR A 12 -18.57 4.27 3.36
N SER A 13 -18.04 5.11 2.48
CA SER A 13 -17.78 4.83 1.07
C SER A 13 -16.31 4.60 0.76
N VAL A 14 -15.43 4.81 1.74
CA VAL A 14 -13.98 4.58 1.63
C VAL A 14 -13.57 3.57 2.69
N ALA A 15 -12.76 2.61 2.29
CA ALA A 15 -12.16 1.62 3.18
C ALA A 15 -10.68 1.48 2.89
N ARG A 16 -9.91 1.04 3.89
CA ARG A 16 -8.49 0.78 3.80
C ARG A 16 -8.18 -0.66 4.17
N THR A 17 -7.27 -1.29 3.43
CA THR A 17 -6.73 -2.61 3.76
C THR A 17 -5.20 -2.58 3.74
N ASN A 18 -4.59 -3.58 4.36
CA ASN A 18 -3.14 -3.76 4.34
C ASN A 18 -2.70 -4.60 3.13
N ILE A 19 -1.54 -4.26 2.55
CA ILE A 19 -0.82 -5.09 1.59
C ILE A 19 0.07 -6.03 2.42
N LYS A 20 -0.17 -7.34 2.37
CA LYS A 20 0.40 -8.41 3.22
C LYS A 20 0.07 -8.22 4.72
N SER A 21 0.97 -8.63 5.64
CA SER A 21 0.74 -8.49 7.08
C SER A 21 0.94 -7.06 7.62
N CYS A 22 0.40 -6.79 8.78
CA CYS A 22 0.51 -5.55 9.55
C CYS A 22 0.31 -5.86 11.04
N ASP A 23 0.38 -4.86 11.91
CA ASP A 23 0.29 -4.98 13.38
C ASP A 23 -0.99 -5.63 13.92
N PHE A 24 -2.08 -5.62 13.14
CA PHE A 24 -3.33 -6.31 13.51
C PHE A 24 -3.63 -7.56 12.68
N SER A 25 -2.62 -8.11 11.98
CA SER A 25 -2.72 -9.42 11.34
C SER A 25 -2.53 -10.54 12.37
N SER A 26 -3.12 -11.71 12.10
CA SER A 26 -2.99 -12.89 12.96
C SER A 26 -1.57 -13.46 13.00
N ASP A 27 -0.82 -13.22 11.93
CA ASP A 27 0.55 -13.70 11.71
C ASP A 27 1.30 -12.77 10.74
N MET A 28 2.61 -12.90 10.72
CA MET A 28 3.49 -12.15 9.82
C MET A 28 3.73 -12.97 8.54
N TYR A 29 3.42 -12.38 7.39
CA TYR A 29 3.55 -13.07 6.09
C TYR A 29 3.89 -12.11 4.95
N THR A 30 4.39 -12.67 3.85
CA THR A 30 4.59 -11.98 2.57
C THR A 30 3.91 -12.75 1.44
N TYR A 31 3.75 -12.12 0.27
CA TYR A 31 3.18 -12.78 -0.93
C TYR A 31 4.25 -13.46 -1.79
N VAL A 32 5.53 -13.35 -1.45
CA VAL A 32 6.65 -13.89 -2.21
C VAL A 32 7.60 -14.67 -1.31
N LYS A 33 8.34 -15.60 -1.90
CA LYS A 33 9.47 -16.25 -1.23
C LYS A 33 10.64 -15.28 -1.08
N ASP A 34 11.43 -15.48 -0.04
CA ASP A 34 12.62 -14.67 0.19
C ASP A 34 13.58 -14.73 -0.99
N GLY A 35 14.12 -13.56 -1.37
CA GLY A 35 15.07 -13.42 -2.47
C GLY A 35 14.47 -13.50 -3.89
N ASP A 36 13.18 -13.72 -4.05
CA ASP A 36 12.52 -13.73 -5.37
C ASP A 36 12.31 -12.31 -5.92
N THR A 37 13.37 -11.74 -6.47
CA THR A 37 13.36 -10.38 -7.03
C THR A 37 12.44 -10.20 -8.23
N SER A 38 12.16 -11.28 -8.97
CA SER A 38 11.27 -11.31 -10.13
C SER A 38 9.80 -11.51 -9.77
N LEU A 39 9.52 -11.79 -8.49
CA LEU A 39 8.20 -12.05 -7.92
C LEU A 39 7.42 -13.16 -8.65
N GLN A 40 8.12 -14.22 -9.11
CA GLN A 40 7.47 -15.36 -9.76
C GLN A 40 6.64 -16.20 -8.77
N SER A 41 7.07 -16.25 -7.51
CA SER A 41 6.36 -16.95 -6.45
C SER A 41 5.17 -16.16 -5.88
N PHE A 42 4.87 -14.97 -6.41
CA PHE A 42 3.83 -14.08 -5.88
C PHE A 42 2.47 -14.77 -5.85
N ASN A 43 1.86 -14.83 -4.68
CA ASN A 43 0.50 -15.31 -4.49
C ASN A 43 -0.16 -14.65 -3.27
N ILE A 44 -1.47 -14.55 -3.28
CA ILE A 44 -2.30 -13.98 -2.21
C ILE A 44 -3.14 -15.03 -1.47
N GLU A 45 -2.72 -16.29 -1.50
CA GLU A 45 -3.50 -17.41 -0.92
C GLU A 45 -3.79 -17.19 0.57
N HIS A 46 -2.87 -16.54 1.31
CA HIS A 46 -3.11 -16.17 2.69
C HIS A 46 -4.35 -15.27 2.84
N ASP A 47 -4.48 -14.26 1.99
CA ASP A 47 -5.58 -13.30 2.06
C ASP A 47 -6.93 -13.90 1.64
N LYS A 48 -6.93 -14.94 0.81
CA LYS A 48 -8.14 -15.64 0.39
C LYS A 48 -8.87 -16.31 1.54
N LYS A 49 -8.15 -16.61 2.61
CA LYS A 49 -8.71 -17.35 3.74
C LYS A 49 -9.72 -16.51 4.55
N TYR A 50 -9.40 -15.26 4.84
CA TYR A 50 -10.23 -14.41 5.70
C TYR A 50 -10.39 -12.97 5.17
N LYS A 51 -9.30 -12.35 4.71
CA LYS A 51 -9.29 -10.93 4.33
C LYS A 51 -10.18 -10.64 3.12
N LEU A 52 -10.01 -11.38 2.03
CA LEU A 52 -10.83 -11.21 0.83
C LEU A 52 -12.32 -11.52 1.07
N PRO A 53 -12.71 -12.61 1.77
CA PRO A 53 -14.10 -12.83 2.12
C PRO A 53 -14.71 -11.68 2.92
N PHE A 54 -14.00 -11.18 3.93
CA PHE A 54 -14.46 -10.04 4.74
C PHE A 54 -14.64 -8.76 3.91
N ILE A 55 -13.70 -8.45 3.01
CA ILE A 55 -13.79 -7.27 2.12
C ILE A 55 -15.00 -7.43 1.18
N LYS A 56 -15.23 -8.60 0.60
CA LYS A 56 -16.38 -8.89 -0.27
C LYS A 56 -17.71 -8.69 0.46
N GLU A 57 -17.82 -9.14 1.70
CA GLU A 57 -18.99 -8.89 2.54
C GLU A 57 -19.19 -7.39 2.82
N ALA A 58 -18.12 -6.66 3.10
CA ALA A 58 -18.18 -5.22 3.28
C ALA A 58 -18.64 -4.50 2.01
N MET A 59 -18.12 -4.88 0.85
CA MET A 59 -18.54 -4.34 -0.45
C MET A 59 -20.02 -4.62 -0.73
N GLN A 60 -20.48 -5.84 -0.47
CA GLN A 60 -21.89 -6.20 -0.61
C GLN A 60 -22.78 -5.35 0.32
N ALA A 61 -22.37 -5.17 1.58
CA ALA A 61 -23.11 -4.35 2.53
C ALA A 61 -23.13 -2.86 2.13
N ALA A 62 -22.10 -2.38 1.43
CA ALA A 62 -22.02 -1.02 0.86
C ALA A 62 -22.84 -0.85 -0.43
N GLY A 63 -23.51 -1.90 -0.92
CA GLY A 63 -24.23 -1.88 -2.20
C GLY A 63 -23.30 -1.88 -3.42
N GLY A 64 -22.13 -2.50 -3.31
CA GLY A 64 -21.15 -2.67 -4.38
C GLY A 64 -20.23 -1.45 -4.61
N GLN A 65 -20.47 -0.33 -3.95
CA GLN A 65 -19.70 0.91 -4.13
C GLN A 65 -18.85 1.22 -2.90
N LEU A 66 -17.64 0.66 -2.84
CA LEU A 66 -16.68 0.92 -1.80
C LEU A 66 -15.32 1.23 -2.44
N ASN A 67 -14.81 2.43 -2.20
CA ASN A 67 -13.47 2.81 -2.63
C ASN A 67 -12.45 2.18 -1.67
N LEU A 68 -11.85 1.07 -2.10
CA LEU A 68 -10.84 0.38 -1.33
C LEU A 68 -9.45 0.86 -1.72
N PHE A 69 -8.69 1.45 -0.79
CA PHE A 69 -7.27 1.65 -0.97
C PHE A 69 -6.45 0.74 -0.05
N ALA A 70 -5.21 0.49 -0.42
CA ALA A 70 -4.35 -0.44 0.27
C ALA A 70 -3.01 0.19 0.64
N SER A 71 -2.52 -0.10 1.84
CA SER A 71 -1.26 0.43 2.36
C SER A 71 -0.34 -0.71 2.81
N PRO A 72 0.96 -0.70 2.48
CA PRO A 72 1.93 -1.61 3.08
C PRO A 72 2.46 -1.05 4.39
N TRP A 73 2.73 -1.92 5.35
CA TRP A 73 3.45 -1.59 6.59
C TRP A 73 4.96 -1.77 6.44
N SER A 74 5.39 -2.72 5.63
CA SER A 74 6.81 -2.97 5.34
C SER A 74 6.98 -3.72 4.02
N PRO A 75 8.07 -3.52 3.27
CA PRO A 75 8.50 -4.50 2.28
C PRO A 75 8.87 -5.85 2.94
N PRO A 76 9.02 -6.96 2.16
CA PRO A 76 9.66 -8.17 2.66
C PRO A 76 11.05 -7.89 3.27
N ALA A 77 11.43 -8.63 4.30
CA ALA A 77 12.66 -8.42 5.08
C ALA A 77 13.91 -8.29 4.20
N TRP A 78 14.07 -9.16 3.21
CA TRP A 78 15.25 -9.19 2.33
C TRP A 78 15.39 -7.95 1.42
N MET A 79 14.31 -7.19 1.22
CA MET A 79 14.35 -5.91 0.48
C MET A 79 14.81 -4.74 1.35
N LYS A 80 14.95 -4.91 2.66
CA LYS A 80 15.28 -3.84 3.61
C LYS A 80 16.72 -3.91 4.10
N ASP A 81 17.26 -2.77 4.48
CA ASP A 81 18.64 -2.63 4.97
C ASP A 81 18.88 -3.34 6.31
N ASN A 82 17.87 -3.39 7.17
CA ASN A 82 17.91 -4.11 8.44
C ASN A 82 17.54 -5.61 8.32
N ASN A 83 17.21 -6.10 7.13
CA ASN A 83 16.78 -7.46 6.85
C ASN A 83 15.67 -7.98 7.78
N ASP A 84 14.76 -7.10 8.20
CA ASP A 84 13.65 -7.37 9.09
C ASP A 84 12.41 -6.60 8.63
N MET A 85 11.22 -7.19 8.70
CA MET A 85 9.97 -6.46 8.42
C MET A 85 9.62 -5.51 9.58
N LEU A 86 10.11 -5.77 10.78
CA LEU A 86 9.90 -4.99 11.99
C LEU A 86 10.98 -3.92 12.15
N GLN A 87 10.86 -3.10 13.19
CA GLN A 87 11.90 -2.18 13.66
C GLN A 87 12.32 -1.10 12.65
N GLY A 88 11.40 -0.64 11.80
CA GLY A 88 11.73 0.37 10.78
C GLY A 88 12.62 -0.20 9.69
N GLY A 89 13.84 0.32 9.55
CA GLY A 89 14.71 0.02 8.41
C GLY A 89 14.23 0.72 7.13
N LYS A 90 15.00 0.65 6.07
CA LYS A 90 14.75 1.32 4.81
C LYS A 90 14.71 0.34 3.63
N LEU A 91 13.88 0.62 2.65
CA LEU A 91 13.92 -0.09 1.37
C LEU A 91 15.25 0.18 0.67
N LYS A 92 15.98 -0.88 0.30
CA LYS A 92 17.19 -0.77 -0.51
C LYS A 92 16.82 -0.35 -1.94
N THR A 93 17.58 0.58 -2.51
CA THR A 93 17.35 1.11 -3.86
C THR A 93 17.39 0.03 -4.95
N ASP A 94 18.20 -1.01 -4.76
CA ASP A 94 18.29 -2.15 -5.67
C ASP A 94 16.96 -2.91 -5.82
N PHE A 95 16.07 -2.78 -4.85
CA PHE A 95 14.75 -3.42 -4.86
C PHE A 95 13.58 -2.48 -5.19
N TYR A 96 13.83 -1.25 -5.56
CA TYR A 96 12.79 -0.28 -5.93
C TYR A 96 11.86 -0.85 -7.02
N ASN A 97 12.41 -1.42 -8.08
CA ASN A 97 11.60 -2.00 -9.16
C ASN A 97 10.83 -3.24 -8.71
N SER A 98 11.45 -4.13 -7.94
CA SER A 98 10.76 -5.31 -7.40
C SER A 98 9.63 -4.90 -6.44
N TRP A 99 9.86 -3.91 -5.59
CA TRP A 99 8.83 -3.42 -4.67
C TRP A 99 7.70 -2.71 -5.43
N ALA A 100 7.99 -1.91 -6.43
CA ALA A 100 6.97 -1.30 -7.31
C ALA A 100 6.13 -2.37 -8.04
N LEU A 101 6.77 -3.42 -8.55
CA LEU A 101 6.07 -4.54 -9.18
C LEU A 101 5.19 -5.31 -8.18
N TYR A 102 5.58 -5.37 -6.91
CA TYR A 102 4.79 -6.01 -5.85
C TYR A 102 3.41 -5.37 -5.69
N TYR A 103 3.33 -4.02 -5.74
CA TYR A 103 2.04 -3.31 -5.70
C TYR A 103 1.16 -3.63 -6.90
N THR A 104 1.73 -3.68 -8.09
CA THR A 104 0.94 -3.94 -9.30
C THR A 104 0.41 -5.37 -9.32
N LYS A 105 1.22 -6.34 -8.87
CA LYS A 105 0.78 -7.73 -8.70
C LYS A 105 -0.32 -7.86 -7.65
N PHE A 106 -0.22 -7.16 -6.53
CA PHE A 106 -1.25 -7.12 -5.50
C PHE A 106 -2.57 -6.60 -6.08
N ILE A 107 -2.55 -5.44 -6.74
CA ILE A 107 -3.76 -4.84 -7.33
C ILE A 107 -4.41 -5.83 -8.30
N LYS A 108 -3.65 -6.34 -9.25
CA LYS A 108 -4.16 -7.28 -10.27
C LYS A 108 -4.70 -8.57 -9.65
N ALA A 109 -4.06 -9.08 -8.60
CA ALA A 109 -4.51 -10.29 -7.92
C ALA A 109 -5.83 -10.06 -7.18
N TYR A 110 -5.99 -8.92 -6.50
CA TYR A 110 -7.23 -8.56 -5.83
C TYR A 110 -8.38 -8.33 -6.83
N GLU A 111 -8.11 -7.64 -7.93
CA GLU A 111 -9.10 -7.42 -8.99
C GLU A 111 -9.55 -8.73 -9.65
N LYS A 112 -8.61 -9.66 -9.87
CA LYS A 112 -8.93 -11.02 -10.35
C LYS A 112 -9.88 -11.77 -9.40
N GLU A 113 -9.77 -11.52 -8.10
CA GLU A 113 -10.68 -12.08 -7.09
C GLU A 113 -12.00 -11.28 -6.95
N GLY A 114 -12.24 -10.29 -7.80
CA GLY A 114 -13.46 -9.48 -7.78
C GLY A 114 -13.45 -8.39 -6.70
N VAL A 115 -12.28 -7.99 -6.21
CA VAL A 115 -12.09 -6.89 -5.26
C VAL A 115 -11.33 -5.76 -5.94
N PRO A 116 -12.03 -4.77 -6.53
CA PRO A 116 -11.39 -3.64 -7.19
C PRO A 116 -10.65 -2.78 -6.18
N VAL A 117 -9.39 -2.47 -6.48
CA VAL A 117 -8.55 -1.56 -5.69
C VAL A 117 -8.64 -0.17 -6.32
N TRP A 118 -9.15 0.80 -5.56
CA TRP A 118 -9.26 2.19 -6.00
C TRP A 118 -7.91 2.91 -6.00
N GLY A 119 -7.08 2.64 -5.02
CA GLY A 119 -5.77 3.27 -4.87
C GLY A 119 -4.88 2.58 -3.86
N ILE A 120 -3.68 3.10 -3.71
CA ILE A 120 -2.66 2.63 -2.76
C ILE A 120 -2.03 3.82 -2.05
N SER A 121 -1.50 3.61 -0.85
CA SER A 121 -0.50 4.52 -0.30
C SER A 121 0.91 3.95 -0.49
N VAL A 122 1.90 4.84 -0.58
CA VAL A 122 3.30 4.43 -0.76
C VAL A 122 3.80 3.67 0.46
N GLN A 123 3.46 4.13 1.66
CA GLN A 123 3.87 3.49 2.91
C GLN A 123 2.94 3.92 4.04
N ASN A 124 2.50 2.99 4.88
CA ASN A 124 1.90 3.32 6.16
C ASN A 124 2.95 3.92 7.09
N GLU A 125 2.67 5.10 7.63
CA GLU A 125 3.51 5.76 8.66
C GLU A 125 5.01 5.79 8.33
N PRO A 126 5.44 6.46 7.23
CA PRO A 126 6.82 6.38 6.74
C PRO A 126 7.89 6.97 7.69
N MET A 127 7.52 7.53 8.82
CA MET A 127 8.46 7.98 9.86
C MET A 127 8.43 7.13 11.14
N ALA A 128 7.51 6.17 11.24
CA ALA A 128 7.33 5.40 12.45
C ALA A 128 8.20 4.14 12.46
N LYS A 129 9.22 4.12 13.33
CA LYS A 129 9.95 2.91 13.69
C LYS A 129 9.15 2.16 14.75
N GLN A 130 8.57 1.03 14.39
CA GLN A 130 7.70 0.26 15.25
C GLN A 130 8.27 -1.13 15.54
N ARG A 131 7.81 -1.73 16.66
CA ARG A 131 8.11 -3.14 17.01
C ARG A 131 7.32 -4.16 16.19
N TRP A 132 6.36 -3.70 15.41
CA TRP A 132 5.63 -4.44 14.36
C TRP A 132 6.15 -4.03 12.98
N GLU A 133 5.50 -4.49 11.90
CA GLU A 133 5.89 -4.16 10.54
C GLU A 133 5.94 -2.65 10.35
N SER A 134 7.07 -2.18 9.89
CA SER A 134 7.32 -0.76 9.62
C SER A 134 8.48 -0.57 8.64
N CYS A 135 8.48 0.54 7.93
CA CYS A 135 9.56 0.92 7.02
C CYS A 135 9.67 2.44 7.00
N ILE A 136 10.90 2.93 7.11
CA ILE A 136 11.17 4.36 7.16
C ILE A 136 11.49 4.89 5.76
N TYR A 137 10.86 6.01 5.42
CA TYR A 137 11.21 6.83 4.28
C TYR A 137 11.37 8.28 4.72
N THR A 138 12.46 8.94 4.33
CA THR A 138 12.48 10.40 4.32
C THR A 138 11.49 10.91 3.26
N ALA A 139 11.20 12.21 3.23
CA ALA A 139 10.33 12.76 2.20
C ALA A 139 10.94 12.57 0.80
N GLU A 140 12.25 12.73 0.69
CA GLU A 140 13.01 12.54 -0.55
C GLU A 140 13.03 11.07 -0.99
N GLU A 141 13.23 10.13 -0.07
CA GLU A 141 13.23 8.70 -0.38
C GLU A 141 11.85 8.24 -0.87
N GLU A 142 10.76 8.68 -0.25
CA GLU A 142 9.40 8.38 -0.68
C GLU A 142 9.11 8.99 -2.05
N ARG A 143 9.47 10.27 -2.26
CA ARG A 143 9.38 10.96 -3.55
C ARG A 143 10.16 10.21 -4.64
N ASP A 144 11.40 9.84 -4.36
CA ASP A 144 12.29 9.23 -5.34
C ASP A 144 11.86 7.80 -5.69
N PHE A 145 11.39 7.03 -4.72
CA PHE A 145 10.76 5.73 -4.99
C PHE A 145 9.51 5.88 -5.86
N LEU A 146 8.63 6.83 -5.53
CA LEU A 146 7.45 7.11 -6.33
C LEU A 146 7.80 7.51 -7.77
N LYS A 147 8.69 8.48 -7.92
CA LYS A 147 9.07 9.05 -9.21
C LYS A 147 9.80 8.06 -10.11
N ASN A 148 10.79 7.33 -9.54
CA ASN A 148 11.72 6.54 -10.32
C ASN A 148 11.27 5.08 -10.50
N ALA A 149 10.36 4.59 -9.65
CA ALA A 149 9.93 3.19 -9.71
C ALA A 149 8.42 3.01 -9.69
N LEU A 150 7.71 3.42 -8.63
CA LEU A 150 6.30 3.07 -8.46
C LEU A 150 5.41 3.68 -9.55
N GLY A 151 5.52 4.99 -9.78
CA GLY A 151 4.71 5.69 -10.79
C GLY A 151 4.91 5.12 -12.22
N PRO A 152 6.16 5.03 -12.71
CA PRO A 152 6.43 4.42 -14.00
C PRO A 152 5.96 2.97 -14.12
N THR A 153 6.14 2.16 -13.06
CA THR A 153 5.69 0.76 -13.05
C THR A 153 4.17 0.67 -13.11
N MET A 154 3.43 1.49 -12.35
CA MET A 154 1.97 1.55 -12.41
C MET A 154 1.47 1.88 -13.82
N GLN A 155 2.11 2.84 -14.50
CA GLN A 155 1.76 3.19 -15.89
C GLN A 155 2.04 2.04 -16.86
N LYS A 156 3.24 1.45 -16.79
CA LYS A 156 3.65 0.31 -17.63
C LYS A 156 2.73 -0.90 -17.48
N GLU A 157 2.28 -1.15 -16.27
CA GLU A 157 1.41 -2.28 -15.93
C GLU A 157 -0.09 -2.01 -16.21
N GLY A 158 -0.43 -0.85 -16.81
CA GLY A 158 -1.81 -0.49 -17.17
C GLY A 158 -2.67 0.00 -16.01
N LEU A 159 -2.06 0.43 -14.91
CA LEU A 159 -2.73 0.84 -13.65
C LEU A 159 -2.68 2.37 -13.43
N LYS A 160 -2.55 3.16 -14.50
CA LYS A 160 -2.44 4.64 -14.42
C LYS A 160 -3.64 5.33 -13.76
N ASP A 161 -4.80 4.69 -13.77
CA ASP A 161 -6.04 5.26 -13.20
C ASP A 161 -6.14 5.04 -11.67
N LYS A 162 -5.29 4.19 -11.12
CA LYS A 162 -5.22 3.95 -9.67
C LYS A 162 -4.65 5.16 -8.95
N LYS A 163 -5.24 5.50 -7.81
CA LYS A 163 -4.83 6.66 -7.02
C LYS A 163 -3.60 6.31 -6.18
N ILE A 164 -2.58 7.16 -6.21
CA ILE A 164 -1.41 7.02 -5.35
C ILE A 164 -1.46 8.10 -4.28
N ILE A 165 -1.48 7.65 -3.03
CA ILE A 165 -1.51 8.49 -1.83
C ILE A 165 -0.10 8.47 -1.24
N VAL A 166 0.41 9.64 -0.88
CA VAL A 166 1.70 9.79 -0.19
C VAL A 166 1.50 10.25 1.25
N TRP A 167 2.51 10.13 2.07
CA TRP A 167 2.57 10.47 3.49
C TRP A 167 1.84 9.44 4.37
N ASP A 168 0.53 9.29 4.32
CA ASP A 168 -0.26 8.29 5.07
C ASP A 168 0.16 8.17 6.56
N HIS A 169 0.24 9.33 7.25
CA HIS A 169 0.75 9.45 8.63
C HIS A 169 0.06 10.60 9.38
N ASN A 170 0.61 11.03 10.53
CA ASN A 170 0.09 12.11 11.35
C ASN A 170 0.03 13.45 10.61
N ARG A 171 -0.82 14.36 11.06
CA ARG A 171 -0.99 15.68 10.44
C ARG A 171 0.14 16.68 10.71
N ASP A 172 0.97 16.43 11.70
CA ASP A 172 2.00 17.36 12.19
C ASP A 172 3.03 17.79 11.12
N LEU A 173 3.48 16.86 10.27
CA LEU A 173 4.46 17.11 9.22
C LEU A 173 3.89 17.07 7.79
N ILE A 174 2.58 17.04 7.64
CA ILE A 174 1.94 16.89 6.31
C ILE A 174 2.34 18.03 5.36
N TYR A 175 2.48 19.25 5.85
CA TYR A 175 2.86 20.40 5.02
C TYR A 175 4.29 20.29 4.51
N GLN A 176 5.25 19.99 5.38
CA GLN A 176 6.66 19.84 5.01
C GLN A 176 6.85 18.68 4.02
N ARG A 177 6.17 17.57 4.27
CA ARG A 177 6.16 16.42 3.34
C ARG A 177 5.56 16.79 1.99
N ALA A 178 4.42 17.48 1.99
CA ALA A 178 3.77 17.95 0.77
C ALA A 178 4.70 18.84 -0.07
N GLN A 179 5.43 19.77 0.56
CA GLN A 179 6.39 20.62 -0.14
C GLN A 179 7.45 19.78 -0.90
N THR A 180 8.02 18.76 -0.27
CA THR A 180 9.02 17.90 -0.91
C THR A 180 8.44 17.15 -2.10
N TYR A 181 7.22 16.65 -1.99
CA TYR A 181 6.58 15.88 -3.07
C TYR A 181 6.14 16.77 -4.24
N PHE A 182 5.47 17.88 -3.96
CA PHE A 182 4.85 18.71 -5.00
C PHE A 182 5.81 19.73 -5.62
N ASN A 183 6.94 20.04 -4.99
CA ASN A 183 8.00 20.83 -5.60
C ASN A 183 8.80 20.07 -6.66
N ASP A 184 8.61 18.76 -6.79
CA ASP A 184 9.16 17.93 -7.87
C ASP A 184 8.04 17.57 -8.86
N PRO A 185 7.93 18.25 -10.03
CA PRO A 185 6.86 17.99 -11.00
C PRO A 185 6.85 16.56 -11.52
N GLU A 186 8.03 15.90 -11.57
CA GLU A 186 8.14 14.52 -12.04
C GLU A 186 7.60 13.51 -11.02
N ALA A 187 7.58 13.85 -9.75
CA ALA A 187 6.89 13.08 -8.72
C ALA A 187 5.41 13.46 -8.63
N ALA A 188 5.12 14.76 -8.64
CA ALA A 188 3.78 15.31 -8.45
C ALA A 188 2.75 14.74 -9.44
N LYS A 189 3.14 14.49 -10.69
CA LYS A 189 2.27 13.91 -11.73
C LYS A 189 1.69 12.54 -11.39
N TYR A 190 2.28 11.82 -10.45
CA TYR A 190 1.79 10.51 -10.00
C TYR A 190 0.92 10.58 -8.75
N ILE A 191 0.94 11.70 -8.03
CA ILE A 191 0.29 11.85 -6.73
C ILE A 191 -1.16 12.25 -6.92
N TRP A 192 -2.07 11.44 -6.39
CA TRP A 192 -3.47 11.82 -6.29
C TRP A 192 -3.74 12.71 -5.07
N GLY A 193 -3.10 12.45 -3.95
CA GLY A 193 -3.29 13.19 -2.71
C GLY A 193 -2.42 12.73 -1.56
N LEU A 194 -2.59 13.41 -0.42
CA LEU A 194 -1.94 13.10 0.85
C LEU A 194 -2.93 12.35 1.75
N GLY A 195 -2.47 11.25 2.33
CA GLY A 195 -3.18 10.56 3.39
C GLY A 195 -2.76 11.06 4.77
N PHE A 196 -3.70 11.02 5.73
CA PHE A 196 -3.38 11.25 7.14
C PHE A 196 -4.37 10.50 8.04
N HIS A 197 -3.90 10.09 9.20
CA HIS A 197 -4.70 9.41 10.21
C HIS A 197 -4.12 9.58 11.63
#